data_80aef4f5f8d6fe4efd3ddfb13709640c
#
_entry.id   80aef4f5f8d6fe4efd3ddfb13709640c
#
_cell.length_a   1.000
_cell.length_b   1.000
_cell.length_c   1.000
_cell.angle_alpha   90.00
_cell.angle_beta   90.00
_cell.angle_gamma   90.00
#
_symmetry.space_group_name_H-M   'P 1'
#
loop_
_entity.id
_entity.type
_entity.pdbx_description
1 polymer ?
#
loop_
_entity_poly.entity_id
_entity_poly.type
_entity_poly.pdbx_seq_one_letter_code
_entity_poly.pdbx_strand_id
1 'polypeptide(L)'
;FDGATGKVVNISDAIGYPMFVESYDQPAPAPAYGIAGWTADGNHVFLYDAYDWWKVDLTGERQPECLTKGYGRKHGKSIRKMTSNIDKDVFQKDETVIVSLWDKNTMDEGVYQLDMKGRLKKLMEGPYTYNIYRFSDNHKYCVWNRQNITEFRDLWWSKADFSNPVRVTNVNPQQADYKWGTVKLVKWTNYENKENKGLLYLPEDYDPQKEYPVLVQFY
;
A
#
# COMPACT_ATOMS: atom_id res chain seq x y z
N PHE A 1 0.63 -14.91 -23.34
CA PHE A 1 0.13 -16.00 -24.19
C PHE A 1 -0.87 -15.44 -25.18
N ASP A 2 -0.60 -15.64 -26.45
CA ASP A 2 -1.54 -15.31 -27.54
C ASP A 2 -2.41 -16.55 -27.83
N GLY A 3 -3.72 -16.43 -27.56
CA GLY A 3 -4.69 -17.53 -27.70
C GLY A 3 -4.92 -18.00 -29.14
N ALA A 4 -4.64 -17.17 -30.14
CA ALA A 4 -4.81 -17.52 -31.54
C ALA A 4 -3.59 -18.28 -32.12
N THR A 5 -2.40 -17.90 -31.69
CA THR A 5 -1.12 -18.45 -32.24
C THR A 5 -0.42 -19.42 -31.30
N GLY A 6 -0.80 -19.47 -30.02
CA GLY A 6 -0.10 -20.22 -28.97
C GLY A 6 1.26 -19.62 -28.56
N LYS A 7 1.64 -18.46 -29.10
CA LYS A 7 2.91 -17.81 -28.80
C LYS A 7 2.96 -17.32 -27.37
N VAL A 8 4.07 -17.57 -26.68
CA VAL A 8 4.37 -17.06 -25.34
C VAL A 8 5.46 -16.01 -25.45
N VAL A 9 5.23 -14.82 -24.88
CA VAL A 9 6.21 -13.73 -24.80
C VAL A 9 6.34 -13.29 -23.37
N ASN A 10 7.58 -13.14 -22.86
CA ASN A 10 7.82 -12.49 -21.59
C ASN A 10 7.78 -10.97 -21.79
N ILE A 11 6.70 -10.34 -21.34
CA ILE A 11 6.47 -8.89 -21.52
C ILE A 11 7.08 -8.03 -20.40
N SER A 12 7.54 -8.63 -19.31
CA SER A 12 8.09 -7.92 -18.15
C SER A 12 9.62 -7.89 -18.08
N ASP A 13 10.30 -8.62 -18.96
CA ASP A 13 11.75 -8.83 -18.91
C ASP A 13 12.55 -7.52 -18.99
N ALA A 14 12.04 -6.55 -19.74
CA ALA A 14 12.68 -5.25 -19.93
C ALA A 14 12.45 -4.24 -18.77
N ILE A 15 11.74 -4.61 -17.71
CA ILE A 15 11.47 -3.69 -16.58
C ILE A 15 12.73 -3.39 -15.76
N GLY A 16 13.70 -4.28 -15.71
CA GLY A 16 14.96 -4.07 -14.98
C GLY A 16 14.83 -4.10 -13.44
N TYR A 17 13.66 -4.44 -12.91
CA TYR A 17 13.40 -4.68 -11.49
C TYR A 17 12.67 -6.01 -11.30
N PRO A 18 12.87 -6.69 -10.16
CA PRO A 18 12.14 -7.91 -9.85
C PRO A 18 10.63 -7.67 -9.81
N MET A 19 9.87 -8.53 -10.49
CA MET A 19 8.40 -8.53 -10.49
C MET A 19 7.83 -9.53 -9.48
N PHE A 20 8.70 -10.17 -8.69
CA PHE A 20 8.39 -11.11 -7.63
C PHE A 20 8.78 -10.54 -6.26
N VAL A 21 8.18 -11.07 -5.19
CA VAL A 21 8.42 -10.62 -3.81
C VAL A 21 9.85 -10.95 -3.39
N GLU A 22 10.71 -9.92 -3.36
CA GLU A 22 12.15 -10.04 -3.09
C GLU A 22 12.46 -10.49 -1.65
N SER A 23 11.55 -10.19 -0.71
CA SER A 23 11.67 -10.57 0.71
C SER A 23 10.99 -11.90 1.03
N TYR A 24 10.66 -12.70 0.02
CA TYR A 24 10.00 -13.99 0.23
C TYR A 24 10.99 -15.00 0.82
N ASP A 25 10.69 -15.50 2.01
CA ASP A 25 11.59 -16.32 2.84
C ASP A 25 11.13 -17.78 2.99
N GLN A 26 10.16 -18.22 2.19
CA GLN A 26 9.66 -19.59 2.24
C GLN A 26 10.34 -20.48 1.18
N PRO A 27 10.44 -21.81 1.42
CA PRO A 27 11.06 -22.75 0.49
C PRO A 27 10.16 -23.06 -0.72
N ALA A 28 9.75 -22.02 -1.43
CA ALA A 28 8.92 -22.08 -2.62
C ALA A 28 9.31 -20.93 -3.58
N PRO A 29 8.96 -20.99 -4.86
CA PRO A 29 9.16 -19.87 -5.77
C PRO A 29 8.43 -18.61 -5.27
N ALA A 30 9.14 -17.49 -5.24
CA ALA A 30 8.57 -16.23 -4.80
C ALA A 30 7.37 -15.83 -5.68
N PRO A 31 6.22 -15.45 -5.10
CA PRO A 31 5.06 -15.01 -5.86
C PRO A 31 5.33 -13.66 -6.56
N ALA A 32 4.65 -13.40 -7.67
CA ALA A 32 4.67 -12.09 -8.30
C ALA A 32 4.00 -11.04 -7.42
N TYR A 33 4.41 -9.77 -7.54
CA TYR A 33 3.72 -8.65 -6.87
C TYR A 33 2.30 -8.45 -7.39
N GLY A 34 1.99 -8.90 -8.61
CA GLY A 34 0.65 -8.97 -9.16
C GLY A 34 0.35 -7.92 -10.23
N ILE A 35 -0.93 -7.87 -10.58
CA ILE A 35 -1.49 -7.04 -11.64
C ILE A 35 -2.40 -6.00 -11.00
N ALA A 36 -2.26 -4.72 -11.41
CA ALA A 36 -3.17 -3.65 -10.98
C ALA A 36 -4.43 -3.59 -11.84
N GLY A 37 -4.34 -3.96 -13.12
CA GLY A 37 -5.42 -3.94 -14.07
C GLY A 37 -4.94 -3.77 -15.51
N TRP A 38 -5.82 -3.34 -16.40
CA TRP A 38 -5.65 -3.29 -17.84
C TRP A 38 -6.05 -1.93 -18.39
N THR A 39 -5.52 -1.54 -19.53
CA THR A 39 -6.07 -0.39 -20.27
C THR A 39 -7.36 -0.77 -21.00
N ALA A 40 -8.29 0.17 -21.13
CA ALA A 40 -9.60 -0.09 -21.75
C ALA A 40 -9.51 -0.44 -23.25
N ASP A 41 -8.43 -0.06 -23.92
CA ASP A 41 -8.15 -0.45 -25.30
C ASP A 41 -7.62 -1.89 -25.42
N GLY A 42 -7.37 -2.58 -24.28
CA GLY A 42 -6.88 -3.94 -24.23
C GLY A 42 -5.43 -4.13 -24.65
N ASN A 43 -4.67 -3.04 -24.85
CA ASN A 43 -3.30 -3.13 -25.40
C ASN A 43 -2.22 -3.22 -24.32
N HIS A 44 -2.52 -2.84 -23.07
CA HIS A 44 -1.52 -2.80 -21.99
C HIS A 44 -2.08 -3.40 -20.70
N VAL A 45 -1.16 -3.93 -19.89
CA VAL A 45 -1.40 -4.36 -18.51
C VAL A 45 -0.60 -3.46 -17.56
N PHE A 46 -1.16 -3.21 -16.38
CA PHE A 46 -0.45 -2.57 -15.29
C PHE A 46 0.06 -3.61 -14.30
N LEU A 47 1.37 -3.70 -14.15
CA LEU A 47 2.06 -4.63 -13.24
C LEU A 47 2.64 -3.86 -12.06
N TYR A 48 2.82 -4.58 -10.93
CA TYR A 48 3.55 -4.07 -9.76
C TYR A 48 4.97 -4.59 -9.72
N ASP A 49 5.94 -3.70 -9.42
CA ASP A 49 7.17 -4.11 -8.75
C ASP A 49 7.03 -3.92 -7.21
N ALA A 50 8.12 -3.96 -6.45
CA ALA A 50 8.11 -3.73 -5.00
C ALA A 50 7.52 -2.37 -4.59
N TYR A 51 7.55 -1.36 -5.45
CA TYR A 51 7.21 0.03 -5.15
C TYR A 51 6.23 0.65 -6.12
N ASP A 52 6.45 0.48 -7.42
CA ASP A 52 5.86 1.28 -8.49
C ASP A 52 4.89 0.47 -9.37
N TRP A 53 4.16 1.17 -10.22
CA TRP A 53 3.31 0.61 -11.26
C TRP A 53 4.00 0.73 -12.62
N TRP A 54 3.90 -0.33 -13.41
CA TRP A 54 4.47 -0.43 -14.75
C TRP A 54 3.36 -0.66 -15.77
N LYS A 55 3.29 0.19 -16.80
CA LYS A 55 2.45 0.00 -17.96
C LYS A 55 3.23 -0.79 -19.00
N VAL A 56 2.74 -1.97 -19.34
CA VAL A 56 3.43 -2.93 -20.20
C VAL A 56 2.58 -3.26 -21.41
N ASP A 57 3.18 -3.17 -22.59
CA ASP A 57 2.56 -3.53 -23.85
C ASP A 57 2.39 -5.07 -23.96
N LEU A 58 1.20 -5.53 -24.32
CA LEU A 58 0.88 -6.96 -24.35
C LEU A 58 1.54 -7.71 -25.52
N THR A 59 1.99 -7.02 -26.56
CA THR A 59 2.73 -7.65 -27.66
C THR A 59 4.19 -7.87 -27.29
N GLY A 60 4.72 -7.14 -26.31
CA GLY A 60 6.14 -7.14 -25.93
C GLY A 60 7.03 -6.37 -26.90
N GLU A 61 6.46 -5.64 -27.85
CA GLU A 61 7.22 -4.89 -28.87
C GLU A 61 7.69 -3.52 -28.36
N ARG A 62 7.02 -2.97 -27.33
CA ARG A 62 7.33 -1.68 -26.75
C ARG A 62 7.98 -1.83 -25.37
N GLN A 63 8.87 -0.89 -25.07
CA GLN A 63 9.48 -0.85 -23.73
C GLN A 63 8.44 -0.55 -22.65
N PRO A 64 8.52 -1.23 -21.50
CA PRO A 64 7.69 -0.92 -20.34
C PRO A 64 7.87 0.53 -19.86
N GLU A 65 6.78 1.17 -19.48
CA GLU A 65 6.78 2.53 -18.94
C GLU A 65 6.46 2.49 -17.43
N CYS A 66 7.32 3.09 -16.59
CA CYS A 66 6.98 3.27 -15.18
C CYS A 66 5.92 4.36 -15.06
N LEU A 67 4.64 3.97 -14.88
CA LEU A 67 3.51 4.89 -14.76
C LEU A 67 3.73 5.89 -13.63
N THR A 68 4.17 5.42 -12.48
CA THR A 68 4.42 6.24 -11.27
C THR A 68 5.76 6.97 -11.29
N LYS A 69 6.50 6.90 -12.40
CA LYS A 69 7.76 7.62 -12.65
C LYS A 69 8.83 7.38 -11.58
N GLY A 70 8.83 6.19 -10.97
CA GLY A 70 9.75 5.81 -9.92
C GLY A 70 9.50 6.53 -8.57
N TYR A 71 8.33 7.14 -8.40
CA TYR A 71 7.99 7.84 -7.16
C TYR A 71 8.07 6.91 -5.95
N GLY A 72 7.48 5.72 -6.07
CA GLY A 72 7.46 4.75 -4.99
C GLY A 72 8.87 4.36 -4.54
N ARG A 73 9.72 3.97 -5.47
CA ARG A 73 11.11 3.57 -5.21
C ARG A 73 11.93 4.72 -4.65
N LYS A 74 11.82 5.92 -5.23
CA LYS A 74 12.54 7.11 -4.79
C LYS A 74 12.23 7.49 -3.32
N HIS A 75 10.99 7.27 -2.89
CA HIS A 75 10.52 7.66 -1.55
C HIS A 75 10.39 6.46 -0.58
N GLY A 76 10.74 5.25 -1.00
CA GLY A 76 10.57 4.04 -0.19
C GLY A 76 9.10 3.67 0.08
N LYS A 77 8.19 4.07 -0.80
CA LYS A 77 6.74 3.87 -0.66
C LYS A 77 6.21 2.83 -1.63
N SER A 78 5.62 1.77 -1.13
CA SER A 78 4.95 0.77 -1.95
C SER A 78 3.56 1.26 -2.36
N ILE A 79 3.29 1.34 -3.67
CA ILE A 79 2.04 1.86 -4.22
C ILE A 79 1.16 0.69 -4.66
N ARG A 80 -0.06 0.57 -4.09
CA ARG A 80 -1.00 -0.52 -4.41
C ARG A 80 -2.40 0.01 -4.60
N LYS A 81 -3.17 -0.58 -5.51
CA LYS A 81 -4.60 -0.29 -5.67
C LYS A 81 -5.33 -0.65 -4.37
N MET A 82 -6.18 0.24 -3.89
CA MET A 82 -7.07 -0.05 -2.76
C MET A 82 -8.37 -0.66 -3.27
N THR A 83 -8.78 -1.76 -2.63
CA THR A 83 -10.05 -2.42 -2.96
C THR A 83 -11.23 -1.63 -2.39
N SER A 84 -12.26 -1.44 -3.19
CA SER A 84 -13.53 -0.80 -2.79
C SER A 84 -14.66 -1.28 -3.69
N ASN A 85 -15.89 -0.84 -3.41
CA ASN A 85 -17.06 -1.17 -4.25
C ASN A 85 -17.05 -0.54 -5.65
N ILE A 86 -16.17 0.43 -5.89
CA ILE A 86 -15.95 1.05 -7.21
C ILE A 86 -14.68 0.55 -7.88
N ASP A 87 -14.12 -0.54 -7.35
CA ASP A 87 -12.90 -1.15 -7.87
C ASP A 87 -13.11 -1.65 -9.30
N LYS A 88 -12.11 -1.41 -10.13
CA LYS A 88 -12.09 -1.80 -11.53
C LYS A 88 -10.76 -2.41 -11.87
N ASP A 89 -10.79 -3.35 -12.80
CA ASP A 89 -9.60 -3.95 -13.38
C ASP A 89 -9.28 -3.39 -14.77
N VAL A 90 -10.16 -2.53 -15.31
CA VAL A 90 -9.99 -1.87 -16.61
C VAL A 90 -10.08 -0.36 -16.43
N PHE A 91 -9.04 0.35 -16.86
CA PHE A 91 -8.90 1.79 -16.69
C PHE A 91 -8.99 2.55 -18.01
N GLN A 92 -9.83 3.59 -18.04
CA GLN A 92 -9.86 4.55 -19.13
C GLN A 92 -8.69 5.54 -19.02
N LYS A 93 -8.30 6.15 -20.14
CA LYS A 93 -7.17 7.08 -20.21
C LYS A 93 -7.26 8.27 -19.24
N ASP A 94 -8.48 8.73 -18.94
CA ASP A 94 -8.73 9.90 -18.09
C ASP A 94 -9.22 9.50 -16.68
N GLU A 95 -9.20 8.23 -16.33
CA GLU A 95 -9.62 7.75 -15.02
C GLU A 95 -8.54 8.00 -13.95
N THR A 96 -9.02 7.97 -12.73
CA THR A 96 -8.21 7.96 -11.52
C THR A 96 -8.58 6.76 -10.66
N VAL A 97 -7.60 6.25 -9.94
CA VAL A 97 -7.77 5.13 -9.01
C VAL A 97 -7.28 5.52 -7.63
N ILE A 98 -7.94 5.00 -6.61
CA ILE A 98 -7.48 5.17 -5.21
C ILE A 98 -6.40 4.12 -4.94
N VAL A 99 -5.27 4.58 -4.42
CA VAL A 99 -4.11 3.75 -4.09
C VAL A 99 -3.68 3.99 -2.65
N SER A 100 -3.19 2.95 -1.99
CA SER A 100 -2.42 3.09 -0.77
C SER A 100 -0.95 3.32 -1.11
N LEU A 101 -0.30 4.16 -0.31
CA LEU A 101 1.13 4.30 -0.27
C LEU A 101 1.62 3.89 1.12
N TRP A 102 2.27 2.74 1.20
CA TRP A 102 2.87 2.28 2.45
C TRP A 102 4.35 2.66 2.50
N ASP A 103 4.71 3.50 3.46
CA ASP A 103 6.08 3.97 3.66
C ASP A 103 6.91 2.91 4.40
N LYS A 104 7.86 2.30 3.72
CA LYS A 104 8.74 1.26 4.30
C LYS A 104 9.74 1.81 5.31
N ASN A 105 9.85 3.13 5.45
CA ASN A 105 10.81 3.75 6.39
C ASN A 105 10.15 4.16 7.70
N THR A 106 8.87 4.57 7.68
CA THR A 106 8.11 5.00 8.86
C THR A 106 7.01 4.03 9.25
N MET A 107 6.62 3.14 8.35
CA MET A 107 5.44 2.24 8.43
C MET A 107 4.10 2.97 8.39
N ASP A 108 4.11 4.26 8.04
CA ASP A 108 2.89 5.02 7.82
C ASP A 108 2.21 4.59 6.52
N GLU A 109 0.91 4.70 6.50
CA GLU A 109 0.12 4.49 5.29
C GLU A 109 -0.54 5.79 4.85
N GLY A 110 -0.68 5.96 3.55
CA GLY A 110 -1.41 7.07 2.96
C GLY A 110 -2.42 6.60 1.92
N VAL A 111 -3.49 7.35 1.77
CA VAL A 111 -4.48 7.18 0.71
C VAL A 111 -4.27 8.27 -0.32
N TYR A 112 -4.11 7.87 -1.56
CA TYR A 112 -3.80 8.77 -2.67
C TYR A 112 -4.70 8.49 -3.86
N GLN A 113 -4.84 9.46 -4.72
CA GLN A 113 -5.43 9.33 -6.04
C GLN A 113 -4.31 9.28 -7.08
N LEU A 114 -4.31 8.24 -7.90
CA LEU A 114 -3.38 8.06 -9.02
C LEU A 114 -4.15 8.24 -10.33
N ASP A 115 -3.70 9.11 -11.23
CA ASP A 115 -4.24 9.19 -12.58
C ASP A 115 -3.42 8.33 -13.58
N MET A 116 -3.99 8.05 -14.73
CA MET A 116 -3.35 7.24 -15.77
C MET A 116 -2.21 7.97 -16.51
N LYS A 117 -1.80 9.15 -16.04
CA LYS A 117 -0.58 9.89 -16.44
C LYS A 117 0.50 9.83 -15.36
N GLY A 118 0.25 9.08 -14.28
CA GLY A 118 1.18 8.84 -13.19
C GLY A 118 1.27 9.96 -12.15
N ARG A 119 0.30 10.88 -12.11
CA ARG A 119 0.25 11.93 -11.09
C ARG A 119 -0.42 11.38 -9.83
N LEU A 120 0.27 11.57 -8.71
CA LEU A 120 -0.21 11.22 -7.38
C LEU A 120 -0.72 12.47 -6.68
N LYS A 121 -1.95 12.41 -6.17
CA LYS A 121 -2.54 13.42 -5.29
C LYS A 121 -2.80 12.80 -3.92
N LYS A 122 -2.11 13.32 -2.89
CA LYS A 122 -2.35 12.89 -1.51
C LYS A 122 -3.75 13.29 -1.06
N LEU A 123 -4.47 12.37 -0.46
CA LEU A 123 -5.79 12.56 0.15
C LEU A 123 -5.69 12.55 1.67
N MET A 124 -5.00 11.56 2.24
CA MET A 124 -4.64 11.50 3.65
C MET A 124 -3.39 10.64 3.85
N GLU A 125 -2.67 10.83 4.96
CA GLU A 125 -1.48 10.06 5.31
C GLU A 125 -1.23 10.21 6.83
N GLY A 126 -0.75 9.16 7.47
CA GLY A 126 -0.40 9.19 8.88
C GLY A 126 -0.06 7.81 9.44
N PRO A 127 0.24 7.72 10.75
CA PRO A 127 0.59 6.49 11.42
C PRO A 127 -0.64 5.60 11.66
N TYR A 128 -1.35 5.28 10.59
CA TYR A 128 -2.58 4.51 10.60
C TYR A 128 -2.58 3.47 9.49
N THR A 129 -3.36 2.42 9.68
CA THR A 129 -3.88 1.58 8.59
C THR A 129 -5.26 2.11 8.18
N TYR A 130 -5.49 2.25 6.88
CA TYR A 130 -6.73 2.75 6.30
C TYR A 130 -7.47 1.68 5.53
N ASN A 131 -8.79 1.59 5.68
CA ASN A 131 -9.64 0.74 4.86
C ASN A 131 -10.82 1.54 4.32
N ILE A 132 -11.08 1.44 3.02
CA ILE A 132 -12.24 2.05 2.38
C ILE A 132 -13.29 0.95 2.24
N TYR A 133 -14.47 1.18 2.82
CA TYR A 133 -15.55 0.19 2.74
C TYR A 133 -16.43 0.40 1.53
N ARG A 134 -16.88 1.64 1.31
CA ARG A 134 -17.83 1.89 0.26
C ARG A 134 -17.86 3.36 -0.16
N PHE A 135 -17.92 3.59 -1.46
CA PHE A 135 -18.36 4.87 -2.04
C PHE A 135 -19.87 4.83 -2.28
N SER A 136 -20.52 5.99 -2.15
CA SER A 136 -21.92 6.17 -2.56
C SER A 136 -22.07 5.94 -4.07
N ASP A 137 -23.27 5.56 -4.52
CA ASP A 137 -23.53 5.25 -5.94
C ASP A 137 -23.27 6.44 -6.87
N ASN A 138 -23.44 7.67 -6.38
CA ASN A 138 -23.10 8.89 -7.10
C ASN A 138 -21.63 9.32 -6.94
N HIS A 139 -20.78 8.52 -6.30
CA HIS A 139 -19.35 8.73 -6.06
C HIS A 139 -19.00 10.05 -5.36
N LYS A 140 -19.93 10.65 -4.61
CA LYS A 140 -19.69 11.92 -3.91
C LYS A 140 -19.20 11.76 -2.47
N TYR A 141 -19.48 10.61 -1.86
CA TYR A 141 -19.18 10.32 -0.47
C TYR A 141 -18.56 8.94 -0.32
N CYS A 142 -17.86 8.72 0.80
CA CYS A 142 -17.33 7.40 1.15
C CYS A 142 -17.41 7.14 2.65
N VAL A 143 -17.46 5.86 2.99
CA VAL A 143 -17.32 5.33 4.34
C VAL A 143 -16.02 4.55 4.41
N TRP A 144 -15.23 4.85 5.43
CA TRP A 144 -13.90 4.28 5.63
C TRP A 144 -13.58 4.15 7.11
N ASN A 145 -12.50 3.49 7.46
CA ASN A 145 -11.94 3.52 8.80
C ASN A 145 -10.44 3.74 8.77
N ARG A 146 -9.90 4.06 9.94
CA ARG A 146 -8.49 4.01 10.26
C ARG A 146 -8.30 3.39 11.63
N GLN A 147 -7.12 2.87 11.88
CA GLN A 147 -6.72 2.36 13.19
C GLN A 147 -5.23 2.47 13.39
N ASN A 148 -4.83 2.53 14.66
CA ASN A 148 -3.47 2.32 15.12
C ASN A 148 -3.51 1.69 16.52
N ILE A 149 -2.37 1.64 17.24
CA ILE A 149 -2.34 1.01 18.56
C ILE A 149 -3.21 1.70 19.60
N THR A 150 -3.47 3.01 19.46
CA THR A 150 -4.24 3.83 20.40
C THR A 150 -5.60 4.25 19.88
N GLU A 151 -5.89 4.02 18.63
CA GLU A 151 -7.19 4.37 18.01
C GLU A 151 -7.83 3.11 17.41
N PHE A 152 -8.97 2.70 18.01
CA PHE A 152 -9.78 1.61 17.47
C PHE A 152 -10.44 2.03 16.15
N ARG A 153 -10.68 1.06 15.25
CA ARG A 153 -11.27 1.31 13.94
C ARG A 153 -12.76 1.66 14.03
N ASP A 154 -13.04 2.93 14.18
CA ASP A 154 -14.37 3.47 14.00
C ASP A 154 -14.67 3.77 12.53
N LEU A 155 -15.96 3.80 12.18
CA LEU A 155 -16.40 4.24 10.89
C LEU A 155 -16.35 5.76 10.80
N TRP A 156 -15.82 6.22 9.70
CA TRP A 156 -15.79 7.62 9.28
C TRP A 156 -16.58 7.77 7.98
N TRP A 157 -17.27 8.86 7.88
CA TRP A 157 -17.90 9.32 6.65
C TRP A 157 -17.21 10.59 6.17
N SER A 158 -17.06 10.75 4.85
CA SER A 158 -16.50 11.96 4.27
C SER A 158 -16.97 12.15 2.83
N LYS A 159 -16.57 13.27 2.21
CA LYS A 159 -16.59 13.36 0.75
C LYS A 159 -15.67 12.32 0.13
N ALA A 160 -15.86 12.02 -1.15
CA ALA A 160 -15.05 11.02 -1.87
C ALA A 160 -13.57 11.41 -2.02
N ASP A 161 -13.23 12.67 -1.82
CA ASP A 161 -11.85 13.17 -1.74
C ASP A 161 -11.29 13.12 -0.31
N PHE A 162 -11.98 12.48 0.62
CA PHE A 162 -11.68 12.36 2.06
C PHE A 162 -11.67 13.69 2.82
N SER A 163 -12.19 14.77 2.23
CA SER A 163 -12.39 16.04 2.94
C SER A 163 -13.60 15.99 3.87
N ASN A 164 -13.58 16.85 4.91
CA ASN A 164 -14.62 16.97 5.92
C ASN A 164 -15.00 15.63 6.59
N PRO A 165 -14.03 14.89 7.14
CA PRO A 165 -14.30 13.61 7.78
C PRO A 165 -15.13 13.79 9.06
N VAL A 166 -16.13 12.93 9.23
CA VAL A 166 -16.96 12.84 10.44
C VAL A 166 -16.88 11.42 10.97
N ARG A 167 -16.53 11.28 12.25
CA ARG A 167 -16.60 10.00 12.95
C ARG A 167 -18.06 9.63 13.19
N VAL A 168 -18.48 8.47 12.70
CA VAL A 168 -19.89 8.04 12.73
C VAL A 168 -20.15 7.07 13.88
N THR A 169 -19.14 6.30 14.28
CA THR A 169 -19.26 5.32 15.37
C THR A 169 -18.31 5.62 16.51
N ASN A 170 -18.61 5.05 17.67
CA ASN A 170 -17.73 4.97 18.84
C ASN A 170 -17.85 3.54 19.39
N VAL A 171 -17.17 2.59 18.72
CA VAL A 171 -17.39 1.15 18.92
C VAL A 171 -16.72 0.65 20.18
N ASN A 172 -15.58 1.22 20.57
CA ASN A 172 -14.79 0.77 21.70
C ASN A 172 -14.46 1.91 22.68
N PRO A 173 -15.48 2.57 23.29
CA PRO A 173 -15.25 3.72 24.16
C PRO A 173 -14.45 3.37 25.43
N GLN A 174 -14.58 2.13 25.93
CA GLN A 174 -13.83 1.62 27.08
C GLN A 174 -12.32 1.53 26.84
N GLN A 175 -11.86 1.68 25.61
CA GLN A 175 -10.42 1.77 25.31
C GLN A 175 -9.74 2.89 26.11
N ALA A 176 -10.46 3.97 26.40
CA ALA A 176 -9.96 5.09 27.19
C ALA A 176 -9.68 4.75 28.67
N ASP A 177 -10.25 3.64 29.16
CA ASP A 177 -10.07 3.19 30.55
C ASP A 177 -8.76 2.40 30.75
N TYR A 178 -8.06 2.09 29.66
CA TYR A 178 -6.83 1.30 29.67
C TYR A 178 -5.59 2.14 29.32
N LYS A 179 -4.48 1.77 29.92
CA LYS A 179 -3.17 2.32 29.57
C LYS A 179 -2.69 1.72 28.26
N TRP A 180 -2.45 2.58 27.30
CA TRP A 180 -1.91 2.20 25.99
C TRP A 180 -0.44 2.64 25.93
N GLY A 181 0.41 1.73 25.45
CA GLY A 181 1.79 2.04 25.23
C GLY A 181 2.03 2.79 23.91
N THR A 182 3.29 2.98 23.61
CA THR A 182 3.73 3.52 22.32
C THR A 182 4.44 2.44 21.51
N VAL A 183 4.37 2.58 20.17
CA VAL A 183 5.12 1.73 19.25
C VAL A 183 6.12 2.59 18.49
N LYS A 184 7.36 2.14 18.44
CA LYS A 184 8.44 2.81 17.70
C LYS A 184 9.07 1.84 16.72
N LEU A 185 9.28 2.29 15.48
CA LEU A 185 10.13 1.57 14.55
C LEU A 185 11.57 1.76 14.97
N VAL A 186 12.25 0.67 15.27
CA VAL A 186 13.69 0.65 15.57
C VAL A 186 14.44 -0.02 14.44
N LYS A 187 15.68 0.41 14.22
CA LYS A 187 16.57 -0.12 13.21
C LYS A 187 17.89 -0.51 13.84
N TRP A 188 18.48 -1.59 13.36
CA TRP A 188 19.81 -2.02 13.75
C TRP A 188 20.52 -2.70 12.59
N THR A 189 21.83 -2.73 12.66
CA THR A 189 22.65 -3.50 11.73
C THR A 189 22.92 -4.88 12.33
N ASN A 190 22.62 -5.94 11.59
CA ASN A 190 22.88 -7.31 12.02
C ASN A 190 24.36 -7.70 11.80
N TYR A 191 24.73 -8.93 12.19
CA TYR A 191 26.09 -9.45 12.05
C TYR A 191 26.57 -9.61 10.60
N GLU A 192 25.64 -9.61 9.62
CA GLU A 192 25.94 -9.63 8.18
C GLU A 192 26.06 -8.22 7.58
N ASN A 193 26.08 -7.16 8.39
CA ASN A 193 26.05 -5.76 7.99
C ASN A 193 24.77 -5.36 7.19
N LYS A 194 23.65 -6.04 7.42
CA LYS A 194 22.36 -5.69 6.85
C LYS A 194 21.52 -4.89 7.83
N GLU A 195 20.81 -3.86 7.32
CA GLU A 195 19.83 -3.13 8.13
C GLU A 195 18.62 -4.02 8.41
N ASN A 196 18.32 -4.21 9.68
CA ASN A 196 17.10 -4.84 10.15
C ASN A 196 16.20 -3.80 10.80
N LYS A 197 14.90 -4.13 10.87
CA LYS A 197 13.86 -3.28 11.47
C LYS A 197 13.02 -4.11 12.41
N GLY A 198 12.49 -3.46 13.45
CA GLY A 198 11.56 -4.09 14.37
C GLY A 198 10.66 -3.05 15.02
N LEU A 199 9.57 -3.52 15.61
CA LEU A 199 8.66 -2.70 16.38
C LEU A 199 8.98 -2.85 17.85
N LEU A 200 9.30 -1.74 18.51
CA LEU A 200 9.51 -1.65 19.95
C LEU A 200 8.24 -1.13 20.60
N TYR A 201 7.59 -1.98 21.38
CA TYR A 201 6.42 -1.64 22.19
C TYR A 201 6.89 -1.20 23.57
N LEU A 202 6.53 0.00 23.97
CA LEU A 202 6.87 0.58 25.28
C LEU A 202 5.57 0.78 26.08
N PRO A 203 5.54 0.51 27.40
CA PRO A 203 4.40 0.82 28.25
C PRO A 203 4.13 2.32 28.30
N GLU A 204 2.89 2.72 28.68
CA GLU A 204 2.51 4.14 28.78
C GLU A 204 3.38 4.91 29.78
N ASP A 205 3.74 4.25 30.89
CA ASP A 205 4.56 4.78 31.95
C ASP A 205 6.05 4.45 31.80
N TYR A 206 6.50 4.25 30.57
CA TYR A 206 7.91 3.97 30.28
C TYR A 206 8.82 5.10 30.76
N ASP A 207 9.79 4.75 31.60
CA ASP A 207 10.80 5.64 32.11
C ASP A 207 12.19 5.21 31.59
N PRO A 208 12.86 6.01 30.75
CA PRO A 208 14.16 5.63 30.18
C PRO A 208 15.28 5.49 31.21
N GLN A 209 15.07 5.88 32.46
CA GLN A 209 16.02 5.71 33.57
C GLN A 209 15.87 4.39 34.32
N LYS A 210 14.87 3.57 33.95
CA LYS A 210 14.59 2.26 34.57
C LYS A 210 14.95 1.13 33.62
N GLU A 211 15.31 0.01 34.20
CA GLU A 211 15.49 -1.24 33.48
C GLU A 211 14.17 -2.00 33.40
N TYR A 212 13.93 -2.61 32.24
CA TYR A 212 12.72 -3.40 31.96
C TYR A 212 13.08 -4.76 31.41
N PRO A 213 12.34 -5.81 31.75
CA PRO A 213 12.45 -7.07 31.02
C PRO A 213 12.01 -6.88 29.57
N VAL A 214 12.71 -7.51 28.64
CA VAL A 214 12.43 -7.43 27.20
C VAL A 214 11.98 -8.77 26.69
N LEU A 215 10.79 -8.82 26.05
CA LEU A 215 10.33 -9.97 25.31
C LEU A 215 10.59 -9.74 23.82
N VAL A 216 11.41 -10.61 23.21
CA VAL A 216 11.70 -10.56 21.77
C VAL A 216 10.88 -11.62 21.08
N GLN A 217 10.11 -11.21 20.07
CA GLN A 217 9.37 -12.08 19.18
C GLN A 217 9.94 -11.98 17.76
N PHE A 218 10.24 -13.11 17.19
CA PHE A 218 10.71 -13.23 15.80
C PHE A 218 10.20 -14.54 15.21
N TYR A 219 10.27 -14.67 13.92
CA TYR A 219 9.95 -15.92 13.22
C TYR A 219 10.86 -16.12 12.01
#